data_454c1585cea95e2e5b1ed666fb837fe8
#
_entry.id   454c1585cea95e2e5b1ed666fb837fe8
#
_cell.length_a   1.000
_cell.length_b   1.000
_cell.length_c   1.000
_cell.angle_alpha   90.00
_cell.angle_beta   90.00
_cell.angle_gamma   90.00
#
_symmetry.space_group_name_H-M   'P 1'
#
loop_
_entity.id
_entity.type
_entity.pdbx_description
1 polymer ?
#
loop_
_entity_poly.entity_id
_entity_poly.type
_entity_poly.pdbx_seq_one_letter_code
_entity_poly.pdbx_strand_id
1 'polypeptide(L)'
;MINNNCQPPSASGSPRFCNMGNFMRLPHATSAEGLDFAIVGIPFDTAASFRAGARFGPNGVRNISAMIKPNNVAMGVNIMDSLKGADLGDVPVIPDYIHETYAAIEQTLDGVLECGAVPISIGGDHAITLGELRAIAKKHGKVSLVHFDSHLDLCDTVFGQKYNHGTPFRRAMEEGLIDPEKSVQIGMRGSLYDPDDFKIAADLGFTVIPGDKLHTYSPEDLLKVIKEKVGDNKVFLTFDIDFVDPAYAPGTGTPEVGGFTSFETLQYIRALKDLNFTGFDVVEVVPPYDHSEITAYMGANIIFEFMSILAYQKKIGKRK
;
A
#
# COMPACT_ATOMS: atom_id res chain seq x y z
N MET A 1 4.36 31.23 3.63
CA MET A 1 2.91 31.20 3.85
C MET A 1 2.43 29.92 3.17
N ILE A 2 2.07 28.89 3.94
CA ILE A 2 1.47 27.66 3.44
C ILE A 2 0.10 28.07 2.89
N ASN A 3 -0.13 27.73 1.61
CA ASN A 3 -1.42 28.01 0.97
C ASN A 3 -2.51 27.20 1.73
N ASN A 4 -3.41 27.86 2.42
CA ASN A 4 -4.40 27.26 3.31
C ASN A 4 -5.39 26.31 2.62
N ASN A 5 -5.24 26.05 1.33
CA ASN A 5 -6.21 25.27 0.56
C ASN A 5 -5.87 23.80 0.34
N CYS A 6 -4.72 23.27 0.80
CA CYS A 6 -4.32 21.87 0.58
C CYS A 6 -4.55 21.35 -0.86
N GLN A 7 -4.55 22.26 -1.85
CA GLN A 7 -4.83 21.96 -3.25
C GLN A 7 -3.53 21.93 -4.07
N PRO A 8 -3.33 20.93 -4.93
CA PRO A 8 -2.23 20.97 -5.88
C PRO A 8 -2.40 22.14 -6.85
N PRO A 9 -1.30 22.75 -7.32
CA PRO A 9 -1.39 23.85 -8.27
C PRO A 9 -2.02 23.37 -9.59
N SER A 10 -2.88 24.22 -10.17
CA SER A 10 -3.50 23.93 -11.47
C SER A 10 -2.43 23.73 -12.56
N ALA A 11 -2.58 22.70 -13.38
CA ALA A 11 -1.69 22.44 -14.51
C ALA A 11 -1.76 23.51 -15.62
N SER A 12 -2.81 24.35 -15.64
CA SER A 12 -2.91 25.50 -16.54
C SER A 12 -2.11 26.71 -16.04
N GLY A 13 -1.89 26.80 -14.71
CA GLY A 13 -1.13 27.89 -14.09
C GLY A 13 0.33 27.52 -13.80
N SER A 14 0.64 26.22 -13.67
CA SER A 14 1.99 25.72 -13.38
C SER A 14 2.21 24.38 -14.09
N PRO A 15 3.16 24.27 -15.03
CA PRO A 15 3.46 23.02 -15.71
C PRO A 15 3.78 21.89 -14.71
N ARG A 16 3.40 20.64 -15.07
CA ARG A 16 3.56 19.49 -14.17
C ARG A 16 5.01 19.17 -13.82
N PHE A 17 5.95 19.48 -14.69
CA PHE A 17 7.38 19.33 -14.44
C PHE A 17 7.93 20.39 -13.45
N CYS A 18 7.17 21.44 -13.15
CA CYS A 18 7.45 22.39 -12.06
C CYS A 18 6.90 21.81 -10.74
N ASN A 19 7.65 20.92 -10.12
CA ASN A 19 7.22 20.17 -8.93
C ASN A 19 8.31 20.25 -7.84
N MET A 20 7.86 20.18 -6.58
CA MET A 20 8.75 20.06 -5.42
C MET A 20 9.06 18.59 -5.05
N GLY A 21 8.65 17.62 -5.88
CA GLY A 21 8.84 16.19 -5.63
C GLY A 21 7.80 15.56 -4.71
N ASN A 22 6.71 16.26 -4.38
CA ASN A 22 5.63 15.73 -3.56
C ASN A 22 4.63 14.93 -4.39
N PHE A 23 3.99 13.93 -3.75
CA PHE A 23 2.98 13.11 -4.40
C PHE A 23 1.82 13.96 -4.93
N MET A 24 1.47 13.77 -6.22
CA MET A 24 0.42 14.53 -6.93
C MET A 24 0.54 16.06 -6.78
N ARG A 25 1.74 16.58 -6.48
CA ARG A 25 1.98 17.99 -6.19
C ARG A 25 1.19 18.50 -4.96
N LEU A 26 0.83 17.61 -4.03
CA LEU A 26 0.25 17.95 -2.74
C LEU A 26 1.18 18.89 -1.96
N PRO A 27 0.67 19.71 -1.05
CA PRO A 27 1.54 20.50 -0.18
C PRO A 27 2.42 19.59 0.67
N HIS A 28 3.64 20.03 0.96
CA HIS A 28 4.45 19.42 2.00
C HIS A 28 3.96 19.91 3.36
N ALA A 29 3.85 18.99 4.32
CA ALA A 29 3.53 19.32 5.71
C ALA A 29 4.46 18.56 6.66
N THR A 30 4.67 19.11 7.85
CA THR A 30 5.47 18.49 8.92
C THR A 30 4.61 17.88 10.03
N SER A 31 3.28 17.98 9.89
CA SER A 31 2.27 17.43 10.80
C SER A 31 1.03 17.05 10.02
N ALA A 32 0.31 16.04 10.50
CA ALA A 32 -0.97 15.62 9.94
C ALA A 32 -2.18 16.32 10.58
N GLU A 33 -1.97 17.37 11.38
CA GLU A 33 -3.06 18.09 12.02
C GLU A 33 -4.05 18.70 11.02
N GLY A 34 -5.32 18.35 11.17
CA GLY A 34 -6.40 18.79 10.31
C GLY A 34 -6.44 18.16 8.92
N LEU A 35 -5.63 17.12 8.67
CA LEU A 35 -5.64 16.32 7.44
C LEU A 35 -6.61 15.13 7.58
N ASP A 36 -7.19 14.72 6.45
CA ASP A 36 -7.95 13.48 6.32
C ASP A 36 -7.03 12.29 6.00
N PHE A 37 -5.95 12.54 5.24
CA PHE A 37 -4.91 11.55 4.91
C PHE A 37 -3.53 12.20 4.83
N ALA A 38 -2.49 11.37 5.00
CA ALA A 38 -1.10 11.77 4.85
C ALA A 38 -0.34 10.77 3.97
N ILE A 39 0.40 11.27 2.98
CA ILE A 39 1.35 10.47 2.21
C ILE A 39 2.67 10.43 2.98
N VAL A 40 3.23 9.23 3.17
CA VAL A 40 4.50 9.00 3.87
C VAL A 40 5.38 8.07 3.04
N GLY A 41 6.61 8.45 2.74
CA GLY A 41 7.57 7.56 2.11
C GLY A 41 8.35 6.74 3.14
N ILE A 42 8.65 5.47 2.82
CA ILE A 42 9.44 4.57 3.69
C ILE A 42 10.55 3.93 2.85
N PRO A 43 11.67 4.66 2.61
CA PRO A 43 12.72 4.27 1.66
C PRO A 43 13.70 3.23 2.23
N PHE A 44 13.20 2.04 2.63
CA PHE A 44 14.00 0.93 3.16
C PHE A 44 13.94 -0.27 2.21
N ASP A 45 15.08 -0.95 1.93
CA ASP A 45 15.12 -2.12 1.06
C ASP A 45 16.24 -3.10 1.40
N THR A 46 16.81 -3.01 2.59
CA THR A 46 17.88 -3.92 3.01
C THR A 46 17.37 -5.26 3.55
N ALA A 47 16.06 -5.47 3.50
CA ALA A 47 15.43 -6.76 3.78
C ALA A 47 15.02 -7.54 2.52
N ALA A 48 15.32 -7.04 1.32
CA ALA A 48 15.01 -7.69 0.05
C ALA A 48 15.89 -8.94 -0.18
N SER A 49 15.31 -9.98 -0.80
CA SER A 49 15.99 -11.26 -1.03
C SER A 49 16.68 -11.39 -2.39
N PHE A 50 16.31 -10.55 -3.38
CA PHE A 50 16.84 -10.65 -4.76
C PHE A 50 17.27 -9.29 -5.31
N ARG A 51 16.37 -8.47 -5.90
CA ARG A 51 16.73 -7.18 -6.49
C ARG A 51 16.51 -6.07 -5.46
N ALA A 52 17.57 -5.35 -5.12
CA ALA A 52 17.48 -4.15 -4.31
C ALA A 52 17.15 -2.91 -5.16
N GLY A 53 16.68 -1.85 -4.53
CA GLY A 53 16.36 -0.56 -5.17
C GLY A 53 14.98 -0.04 -4.81
N ALA A 54 14.18 -0.76 -4.03
CA ALA A 54 12.89 -0.30 -3.55
C ALA A 54 13.00 0.96 -2.66
N ARG A 55 14.18 1.24 -2.06
CA ARG A 55 14.46 2.52 -1.38
C ARG A 55 14.25 3.76 -2.27
N PHE A 56 14.31 3.61 -3.57
CA PHE A 56 14.03 4.67 -4.53
C PHE A 56 12.55 4.73 -4.95
N GLY A 57 11.74 3.77 -4.51
CA GLY A 57 10.31 3.67 -4.80
C GLY A 57 9.53 4.94 -4.43
N PRO A 58 9.65 5.46 -3.18
CA PRO A 58 8.94 6.67 -2.78
C PRO A 58 9.20 7.85 -3.71
N ASN A 59 10.47 8.08 -4.07
CA ASN A 59 10.84 9.17 -4.96
C ASN A 59 10.35 8.95 -6.40
N GLY A 60 10.48 7.72 -6.94
CA GLY A 60 10.00 7.38 -8.28
C GLY A 60 8.49 7.59 -8.43
N VAL A 61 7.72 7.06 -7.48
CA VAL A 61 6.26 7.19 -7.43
C VAL A 61 5.82 8.64 -7.30
N ARG A 62 6.48 9.44 -6.43
CA ARG A 62 6.20 10.88 -6.31
C ARG A 62 6.44 11.65 -7.59
N ASN A 63 7.55 11.39 -8.27
CA ASN A 63 7.90 12.09 -9.49
C ASN A 63 6.84 11.93 -10.58
N ILE A 64 6.48 10.70 -10.90
CA ILE A 64 5.51 10.43 -11.97
C ILE A 64 4.08 10.77 -11.57
N SER A 65 3.76 10.79 -10.25
CA SER A 65 2.43 11.14 -9.74
C SER A 65 1.98 12.56 -10.13
N ALA A 66 2.91 13.45 -10.51
CA ALA A 66 2.59 14.78 -11.05
C ALA A 66 1.69 14.73 -12.31
N MET A 67 1.63 13.59 -12.99
CA MET A 67 0.72 13.35 -14.12
C MET A 67 -0.74 13.17 -13.70
N ILE A 68 -1.00 12.74 -12.47
CA ILE A 68 -2.35 12.42 -11.97
C ILE A 68 -3.12 13.71 -11.67
N LYS A 69 -4.41 13.68 -11.94
CA LYS A 69 -5.36 14.77 -11.72
C LYS A 69 -6.35 14.37 -10.62
N PRO A 70 -6.94 15.32 -9.86
CA PRO A 70 -7.73 15.01 -8.67
C PRO A 70 -9.10 14.34 -8.93
N ASN A 71 -9.59 14.35 -10.18
CA ASN A 71 -10.90 13.77 -10.50
C ASN A 71 -10.78 12.29 -10.90
N ASN A 72 -11.36 11.40 -10.09
CA ASN A 72 -11.56 10.00 -10.45
C ASN A 72 -12.93 9.83 -11.10
N VAL A 73 -12.94 9.72 -12.43
CA VAL A 73 -14.18 9.59 -13.22
C VAL A 73 -14.89 8.27 -12.93
N ALA A 74 -14.15 7.18 -12.75
CA ALA A 74 -14.70 5.85 -12.50
C ALA A 74 -15.44 5.76 -11.16
N MET A 75 -14.97 6.49 -10.15
CA MET A 75 -15.59 6.56 -8.82
C MET A 75 -16.51 7.77 -8.63
N GLY A 76 -16.53 8.71 -9.58
CA GLY A 76 -17.37 9.91 -9.52
C GLY A 76 -17.01 10.84 -8.35
N VAL A 77 -15.73 10.99 -8.05
CA VAL A 77 -15.22 11.82 -6.96
C VAL A 77 -14.10 12.74 -7.42
N ASN A 78 -14.04 13.93 -6.82
CA ASN A 78 -12.85 14.76 -6.81
C ASN A 78 -12.21 14.64 -5.41
N ILE A 79 -10.99 14.16 -5.35
CA ILE A 79 -10.31 13.92 -4.07
C ILE A 79 -10.16 15.22 -3.29
N MET A 80 -9.73 16.28 -3.96
CA MET A 80 -9.40 17.55 -3.31
C MET A 80 -10.62 18.37 -2.88
N ASP A 81 -11.79 18.10 -3.47
CA ASP A 81 -13.06 18.73 -3.02
C ASP A 81 -13.60 18.06 -1.74
N SER A 82 -13.21 16.81 -1.51
CA SER A 82 -13.72 15.97 -0.41
C SER A 82 -12.76 15.88 0.76
N LEU A 83 -11.45 15.87 0.49
CA LEU A 83 -10.40 15.53 1.45
C LEU A 83 -9.32 16.62 1.51
N LYS A 84 -8.76 16.77 2.70
CA LYS A 84 -7.51 17.49 2.94
C LYS A 84 -6.37 16.50 3.08
N GLY A 85 -5.35 16.61 2.27
CA GLY A 85 -4.19 15.74 2.30
C GLY A 85 -2.89 16.48 2.06
N ALA A 86 -1.80 15.92 2.55
CA ALA A 86 -0.45 16.44 2.35
C ALA A 86 0.56 15.28 2.23
N ASP A 87 1.72 15.59 1.68
CA ASP A 87 2.89 14.71 1.69
C ASP A 87 3.80 15.13 2.87
N LEU A 88 4.06 14.21 3.78
CA LEU A 88 4.89 14.47 4.96
C LEU A 88 6.37 14.17 4.73
N GLY A 89 6.75 13.75 3.52
CA GLY A 89 8.11 13.33 3.22
C GLY A 89 8.37 11.90 3.63
N ASP A 90 9.62 11.59 3.98
CA ASP A 90 10.08 10.23 4.24
C ASP A 90 10.37 9.98 5.71
N VAL A 91 10.10 8.74 6.14
CA VAL A 91 10.58 8.20 7.42
C VAL A 91 12.12 8.21 7.41
N PRO A 92 12.79 8.65 8.50
CA PRO A 92 14.24 8.58 8.60
C PRO A 92 14.70 7.13 8.87
N VAL A 93 14.62 6.28 7.84
CA VAL A 93 15.03 4.87 7.93
C VAL A 93 16.54 4.74 8.15
N ILE A 94 16.96 3.65 8.78
CA ILE A 94 18.36 3.35 9.03
C ILE A 94 18.74 2.10 8.22
N PRO A 95 19.47 2.23 7.10
CA PRO A 95 19.89 1.10 6.27
C PRO A 95 20.57 0.01 7.12
N ASP A 96 20.27 -1.26 6.82
CA ASP A 96 20.73 -2.47 7.54
C ASP A 96 20.22 -2.65 8.97
N TYR A 97 19.54 -1.66 9.55
CA TYR A 97 19.02 -1.71 10.92
C TYR A 97 17.48 -1.72 10.90
N ILE A 98 16.93 -2.92 10.68
CA ILE A 98 15.49 -3.08 10.49
C ILE A 98 14.67 -2.74 11.75
N HIS A 99 15.16 -3.05 12.93
CA HIS A 99 14.43 -2.76 14.19
C HIS A 99 14.36 -1.27 14.48
N GLU A 100 15.45 -0.55 14.26
CA GLU A 100 15.51 0.90 14.39
C GLU A 100 14.63 1.57 13.31
N THR A 101 14.59 1.01 12.11
CA THR A 101 13.69 1.45 11.04
C THR A 101 12.23 1.23 11.44
N TYR A 102 11.86 0.08 12.01
CA TYR A 102 10.50 -0.14 12.54
C TYR A 102 10.13 0.91 13.58
N ALA A 103 11.03 1.22 14.52
CA ALA A 103 10.77 2.25 15.55
C ALA A 103 10.55 3.63 14.91
N ALA A 104 11.29 3.98 13.87
CA ALA A 104 11.11 5.23 13.13
C ALA A 104 9.78 5.28 12.36
N ILE A 105 9.35 4.15 11.76
CA ILE A 105 8.05 4.01 11.11
C ILE A 105 6.93 4.19 12.14
N GLU A 106 6.99 3.45 13.24
CA GLU A 106 6.00 3.53 14.34
C GLU A 106 5.87 4.97 14.85
N GLN A 107 6.99 5.65 15.13
CA GLN A 107 6.98 7.03 15.61
C GLN A 107 6.34 8.01 14.59
N THR A 108 6.65 7.85 13.31
CA THR A 108 6.10 8.71 12.26
C THR A 108 4.61 8.50 12.10
N LEU A 109 4.17 7.23 12.02
CA LEU A 109 2.75 6.91 11.82
C LEU A 109 1.91 7.16 13.07
N ASP A 110 2.46 7.01 14.27
CA ASP A 110 1.79 7.43 15.51
C ASP A 110 1.36 8.89 15.41
N GLY A 111 2.25 9.78 14.96
CA GLY A 111 1.93 11.21 14.77
C GLY A 111 0.80 11.45 13.76
N VAL A 112 0.73 10.66 12.69
CA VAL A 112 -0.36 10.72 11.70
C VAL A 112 -1.69 10.26 12.31
N LEU A 113 -1.65 9.09 12.97
CA LEU A 113 -2.82 8.45 13.55
C LEU A 113 -3.39 9.21 14.75
N GLU A 114 -2.55 9.86 15.55
CA GLU A 114 -2.97 10.72 16.67
C GLU A 114 -3.79 11.90 16.18
N CYS A 115 -3.45 12.47 15.03
CA CYS A 115 -4.21 13.55 14.37
C CYS A 115 -5.53 13.05 13.73
N GLY A 116 -5.76 11.74 13.66
CA GLY A 116 -6.94 11.14 13.05
C GLY A 116 -6.87 11.02 11.52
N ALA A 117 -5.73 11.33 10.91
CA ALA A 117 -5.49 11.15 9.49
C ALA A 117 -5.22 9.67 9.14
N VAL A 118 -5.53 9.27 7.91
CA VAL A 118 -5.22 7.94 7.39
C VAL A 118 -3.85 7.96 6.74
N PRO A 119 -2.89 7.15 7.20
CA PRO A 119 -1.62 6.99 6.52
C PRO A 119 -1.79 6.26 5.19
N ILE A 120 -1.13 6.75 4.16
CA ILE A 120 -0.96 6.11 2.87
C ILE A 120 0.54 6.10 2.59
N SER A 121 1.15 4.93 2.72
CA SER A 121 2.60 4.82 2.63
C SER A 121 3.06 4.43 1.23
N ILE A 122 4.23 4.93 0.87
CA ILE A 122 4.96 4.52 -0.34
C ILE A 122 6.22 3.82 0.13
N GLY A 123 6.23 2.49 0.00
CA GLY A 123 7.33 1.66 0.47
C GLY A 123 8.57 1.72 -0.41
N GLY A 124 9.47 1.22 0.16
CA GLY A 124 10.51 0.30 0.17
C GLY A 124 10.09 -1.15 -0.09
N ASP A 125 10.86 -2.06 0.48
CA ASP A 125 10.52 -3.49 0.46
C ASP A 125 9.35 -3.80 1.43
N HIS A 126 8.74 -4.98 1.27
CA HIS A 126 7.52 -5.35 2.03
C HIS A 126 7.75 -5.52 3.54
N ALA A 127 9.00 -5.63 4.01
CA ALA A 127 9.29 -5.72 5.44
C ALA A 127 8.78 -4.49 6.23
N ILE A 128 8.69 -3.31 5.57
CA ILE A 128 8.28 -2.06 6.23
C ILE A 128 6.87 -2.14 6.83
N THR A 129 5.99 -2.96 6.23
CA THR A 129 4.58 -3.10 6.62
C THR A 129 4.42 -3.61 8.05
N LEU A 130 5.39 -4.35 8.60
CA LEU A 130 5.36 -4.75 10.01
C LEU A 130 5.41 -3.54 10.95
N GLY A 131 6.27 -2.55 10.67
CA GLY A 131 6.34 -1.30 11.46
C GLY A 131 5.05 -0.50 11.36
N GLU A 132 4.43 -0.47 10.17
CA GLU A 132 3.15 0.18 9.96
C GLU A 132 2.03 -0.49 10.75
N LEU A 133 1.93 -1.82 10.68
CA LEU A 133 0.93 -2.61 11.41
C LEU A 133 1.06 -2.45 12.92
N ARG A 134 2.27 -2.26 13.47
CA ARG A 134 2.46 -1.96 14.90
C ARG A 134 1.82 -0.63 15.29
N ALA A 135 2.05 0.43 14.52
CA ALA A 135 1.40 1.74 14.74
C ALA A 135 -0.12 1.64 14.58
N ILE A 136 -0.59 1.00 13.51
CA ILE A 136 -2.02 0.81 13.22
C ILE A 136 -2.70 0.03 14.35
N ALA A 137 -2.13 -1.11 14.77
CA ALA A 137 -2.71 -1.94 15.84
C ALA A 137 -2.69 -1.25 17.22
N LYS A 138 -1.67 -0.45 17.49
CA LYS A 138 -1.59 0.38 18.71
C LYS A 138 -2.76 1.37 18.78
N LYS A 139 -3.13 2.00 17.67
CA LYS A 139 -4.24 2.96 17.60
C LYS A 139 -5.62 2.32 17.53
N HIS A 140 -5.73 1.24 16.77
CA HIS A 140 -7.02 0.70 16.36
C HIS A 140 -7.36 -0.66 16.97
N GLY A 141 -6.41 -1.31 17.65
CA GLY A 141 -6.48 -2.73 18.01
C GLY A 141 -6.17 -3.61 16.79
N LYS A 142 -6.30 -4.91 16.98
CA LYS A 142 -6.08 -5.91 15.92
C LYS A 142 -6.94 -5.61 14.70
N VAL A 143 -6.31 -5.58 13.50
CA VAL A 143 -6.99 -5.28 12.23
C VAL A 143 -7.07 -6.50 11.32
N SER A 144 -7.91 -6.45 10.32
CA SER A 144 -7.89 -7.37 9.19
C SER A 144 -6.88 -6.90 8.16
N LEU A 145 -6.14 -7.84 7.57
CA LEU A 145 -5.24 -7.59 6.46
C LEU A 145 -5.95 -7.91 5.13
N VAL A 146 -5.91 -6.98 4.19
CA VAL A 146 -6.22 -7.24 2.78
C VAL A 146 -4.91 -7.07 2.02
N HIS A 147 -4.35 -8.17 1.53
CA HIS A 147 -3.01 -8.24 0.97
C HIS A 147 -3.06 -8.65 -0.50
N PHE A 148 -2.69 -7.74 -1.38
CA PHE A 148 -2.49 -7.99 -2.82
C PHE A 148 -1.01 -8.21 -3.09
N ASP A 149 -0.68 -9.38 -3.66
CA ASP A 149 0.71 -9.79 -3.85
C ASP A 149 0.79 -11.02 -4.75
N SER A 150 1.95 -11.31 -5.29
CA SER A 150 2.26 -12.63 -5.86
C SER A 150 2.76 -13.63 -4.82
N HIS A 151 3.22 -13.15 -3.64
CA HIS A 151 3.80 -13.93 -2.55
C HIS A 151 2.90 -13.93 -1.29
N LEU A 152 3.15 -14.89 -0.39
CA LEU A 152 2.41 -14.97 0.88
C LEU A 152 3.01 -14.10 1.98
N ASP A 153 4.31 -13.91 1.96
CA ASP A 153 5.11 -13.18 2.97
C ASP A 153 4.88 -13.67 4.41
N LEU A 154 4.68 -14.99 4.52
CA LEU A 154 4.41 -15.73 5.76
C LEU A 154 5.55 -16.67 6.17
N CYS A 155 6.72 -16.57 5.55
CA CYS A 155 7.88 -17.37 5.91
C CYS A 155 8.23 -17.15 7.40
N ASP A 156 8.64 -18.23 8.07
CA ASP A 156 9.18 -18.07 9.43
C ASP A 156 10.54 -17.39 9.43
N THR A 157 11.39 -17.78 8.49
CA THR A 157 12.71 -17.15 8.27
C THR A 157 13.07 -17.11 6.79
N VAL A 158 13.83 -16.09 6.39
CA VAL A 158 14.49 -16.02 5.09
C VAL A 158 15.99 -15.81 5.36
N PHE A 159 16.86 -16.65 4.79
CA PHE A 159 18.30 -16.68 5.09
C PHE A 159 18.62 -16.79 6.59
N GLY A 160 17.78 -17.48 7.35
CA GLY A 160 17.89 -17.63 8.80
C GLY A 160 17.50 -16.38 9.61
N GLN A 161 16.98 -15.33 8.97
CA GLN A 161 16.53 -14.11 9.62
C GLN A 161 14.99 -14.07 9.71
N LYS A 162 14.48 -13.64 10.87
CA LYS A 162 13.04 -13.54 11.14
C LYS A 162 12.39 -12.28 10.56
N TYR A 163 13.18 -11.26 10.28
CA TYR A 163 12.72 -9.97 9.77
C TYR A 163 13.29 -9.75 8.38
N ASN A 164 12.43 -9.91 7.37
CA ASN A 164 12.76 -9.85 5.96
C ASN A 164 11.46 -9.52 5.19
N HIS A 165 11.54 -9.13 3.91
CA HIS A 165 10.35 -8.80 3.13
C HIS A 165 9.40 -10.00 2.95
N GLY A 166 9.88 -11.25 3.00
CA GLY A 166 9.04 -12.46 2.94
C GLY A 166 8.46 -12.92 4.28
N THR A 167 8.56 -12.13 5.37
CA THR A 167 8.18 -12.56 6.72
C THR A 167 7.22 -11.63 7.48
N PRO A 168 6.84 -10.44 6.97
CA PRO A 168 6.17 -9.43 7.79
C PRO A 168 4.83 -9.90 8.37
N PHE A 169 4.03 -10.65 7.61
CA PHE A 169 2.70 -11.07 8.08
C PHE A 169 2.76 -12.23 9.05
N ARG A 170 3.79 -13.06 8.98
CA ARG A 170 4.07 -14.05 10.03
C ARG A 170 4.36 -13.34 11.35
N ARG A 171 5.21 -12.32 11.34
CA ARG A 171 5.52 -11.52 12.54
C ARG A 171 4.30 -10.74 13.02
N ALA A 172 3.55 -10.13 12.13
CA ALA A 172 2.34 -9.39 12.49
C ALA A 172 1.29 -10.27 13.17
N MET A 173 1.12 -11.51 12.70
CA MET A 173 0.26 -12.51 13.34
C MET A 173 0.77 -12.89 14.73
N GLU A 174 2.07 -13.21 14.86
CA GLU A 174 2.67 -13.62 16.13
C GLU A 174 2.63 -12.51 17.19
N GLU A 175 2.78 -11.26 16.77
CA GLU A 175 2.64 -10.07 17.62
C GLU A 175 1.17 -9.70 17.92
N GLY A 176 0.20 -10.40 17.31
CA GLY A 176 -1.23 -10.14 17.51
C GLY A 176 -1.74 -8.85 16.91
N LEU A 177 -1.06 -8.31 15.89
CA LEU A 177 -1.40 -7.05 15.23
C LEU A 177 -2.54 -7.21 14.21
N ILE A 178 -2.61 -8.38 13.59
CA ILE A 178 -3.64 -8.74 12.60
C ILE A 178 -4.45 -9.96 13.07
N ASP A 179 -5.67 -10.09 12.54
CA ASP A 179 -6.54 -11.25 12.73
C ASP A 179 -6.46 -12.14 11.47
N PRO A 180 -5.70 -13.26 11.47
CA PRO A 180 -5.57 -14.11 10.30
C PRO A 180 -6.91 -14.66 9.80
N GLU A 181 -7.82 -15.05 10.70
CA GLU A 181 -9.13 -15.63 10.32
C GLU A 181 -10.04 -14.62 9.60
N LYS A 182 -9.72 -13.33 9.74
CA LYS A 182 -10.41 -12.22 9.10
C LYS A 182 -9.53 -11.49 8.09
N SER A 183 -8.48 -12.13 7.62
CA SER A 183 -7.54 -11.59 6.64
C SER A 183 -7.57 -12.39 5.34
N VAL A 184 -7.31 -11.69 4.24
CA VAL A 184 -7.34 -12.27 2.89
C VAL A 184 -6.05 -11.91 2.15
N GLN A 185 -5.40 -12.93 1.59
CA GLN A 185 -4.24 -12.82 0.71
C GLN A 185 -4.67 -13.13 -0.74
N ILE A 186 -4.31 -12.27 -1.68
CA ILE A 186 -4.96 -12.17 -2.99
C ILE A 186 -3.91 -12.11 -4.09
N GLY A 187 -3.94 -13.08 -5.03
CA GLY A 187 -3.09 -13.06 -6.23
C GLY A 187 -1.87 -13.96 -6.17
N MET A 188 -1.66 -14.67 -5.06
CA MET A 188 -0.51 -15.53 -4.82
C MET A 188 -0.34 -16.55 -5.94
N ARG A 189 0.86 -16.60 -6.51
CA ARG A 189 1.16 -17.41 -7.70
C ARG A 189 2.66 -17.70 -7.81
N GLY A 190 3.08 -18.26 -8.95
CA GLY A 190 4.46 -18.56 -9.23
C GLY A 190 4.89 -19.93 -8.70
N SER A 191 6.20 -20.16 -8.69
CA SER A 191 6.80 -21.40 -8.21
C SER A 191 7.03 -21.32 -6.69
N LEU A 192 6.81 -22.44 -6.00
CA LEU A 192 6.96 -22.55 -4.55
C LEU A 192 8.17 -23.44 -4.22
N TYR A 193 8.84 -23.14 -3.11
CA TYR A 193 9.82 -24.06 -2.54
C TYR A 193 9.16 -25.22 -1.81
N ASP A 194 8.07 -24.95 -1.10
CA ASP A 194 7.27 -25.94 -0.40
C ASP A 194 5.88 -26.05 -1.06
N PRO A 195 5.47 -27.22 -1.54
CA PRO A 195 4.14 -27.42 -2.14
C PRO A 195 2.99 -27.14 -1.16
N ASP A 196 3.26 -27.13 0.13
CA ASP A 196 2.30 -26.92 1.20
C ASP A 196 2.17 -25.44 1.63
N ASP A 197 2.89 -24.49 1.03
CA ASP A 197 2.89 -23.07 1.45
C ASP A 197 1.47 -22.48 1.55
N PHE A 198 0.60 -22.76 0.57
CA PHE A 198 -0.80 -22.28 0.63
C PHE A 198 -1.60 -22.96 1.73
N LYS A 199 -1.31 -24.23 2.00
CA LYS A 199 -1.92 -24.96 3.10
C LYS A 199 -1.44 -24.43 4.45
N ILE A 200 -0.17 -24.12 4.58
CA ILE A 200 0.41 -23.50 5.77
C ILE A 200 -0.27 -22.16 6.05
N ALA A 201 -0.47 -21.32 5.04
CA ALA A 201 -1.19 -20.05 5.21
C ALA A 201 -2.63 -20.27 5.69
N ALA A 202 -3.33 -21.25 5.13
CA ALA A 202 -4.69 -21.62 5.55
C ALA A 202 -4.73 -22.18 6.99
N ASP A 203 -3.78 -23.03 7.36
CA ASP A 203 -3.64 -23.58 8.71
C ASP A 203 -3.33 -22.47 9.76
N LEU A 204 -2.70 -21.37 9.34
CA LEU A 204 -2.50 -20.16 10.14
C LEU A 204 -3.77 -19.29 10.26
N GLY A 205 -4.83 -19.62 9.53
CA GLY A 205 -6.12 -18.94 9.53
C GLY A 205 -6.38 -18.01 8.35
N PHE A 206 -5.39 -17.74 7.48
CA PHE A 206 -5.56 -16.85 6.35
C PHE A 206 -6.47 -17.45 5.26
N THR A 207 -7.24 -16.59 4.62
CA THR A 207 -7.91 -16.94 3.36
C THR A 207 -7.02 -16.58 2.20
N VAL A 208 -6.56 -17.57 1.44
CA VAL A 208 -5.73 -17.36 0.26
C VAL A 208 -6.59 -17.47 -1.00
N ILE A 209 -6.50 -16.48 -1.89
CA ILE A 209 -7.09 -16.50 -3.23
C ILE A 209 -5.93 -16.56 -4.23
N PRO A 210 -5.56 -17.76 -4.73
CA PRO A 210 -4.50 -17.90 -5.71
C PRO A 210 -4.78 -17.13 -7.01
N GLY A 211 -3.73 -16.72 -7.71
CA GLY A 211 -3.82 -15.96 -8.95
C GLY A 211 -4.71 -16.63 -10.00
N ASP A 212 -4.51 -17.93 -10.26
CA ASP A 212 -5.32 -18.69 -11.22
C ASP A 212 -6.81 -18.64 -10.90
N LYS A 213 -7.16 -18.72 -9.61
CA LYS A 213 -8.55 -18.60 -9.17
C LYS A 213 -9.07 -17.18 -9.32
N LEU A 214 -8.24 -16.19 -8.98
CA LEU A 214 -8.62 -14.79 -9.07
C LEU A 214 -8.90 -14.34 -10.51
N HIS A 215 -8.20 -14.88 -11.51
CA HIS A 215 -8.50 -14.65 -12.93
C HIS A 215 -9.91 -15.07 -13.36
N THR A 216 -10.59 -15.88 -12.56
CA THR A 216 -12.00 -16.28 -12.81
C THR A 216 -13.02 -15.40 -12.07
N TYR A 217 -12.57 -14.47 -11.22
CA TYR A 217 -13.43 -13.62 -10.41
C TYR A 217 -13.72 -12.29 -11.09
N SER A 218 -14.97 -11.88 -11.02
CA SER A 218 -15.32 -10.47 -11.20
C SER A 218 -14.87 -9.65 -9.97
N PRO A 219 -14.75 -8.33 -10.09
CA PRO A 219 -14.50 -7.48 -8.92
C PRO A 219 -15.54 -7.65 -7.80
N GLU A 220 -16.78 -7.93 -8.14
CA GLU A 220 -17.88 -8.20 -7.22
C GLU A 220 -17.71 -9.54 -6.49
N ASP A 221 -17.23 -10.59 -7.18
CA ASP A 221 -16.93 -11.89 -6.57
C ASP A 221 -15.81 -11.75 -5.55
N LEU A 222 -14.73 -11.03 -5.89
CA LEU A 222 -13.65 -10.74 -4.97
C LEU A 222 -14.14 -9.98 -3.74
N LEU A 223 -14.91 -8.91 -3.94
CA LEU A 223 -15.49 -8.13 -2.83
C LEU A 223 -16.34 -9.00 -1.91
N LYS A 224 -17.13 -9.91 -2.46
CA LYS A 224 -17.98 -10.81 -1.67
C LYS A 224 -17.15 -11.68 -0.73
N VAL A 225 -16.09 -12.33 -1.25
CA VAL A 225 -15.19 -13.16 -0.44
C VAL A 225 -14.52 -12.32 0.65
N ILE A 226 -14.02 -11.14 0.31
CA ILE A 226 -13.36 -10.25 1.28
C ILE A 226 -14.36 -9.81 2.37
N LYS A 227 -15.57 -9.37 2.01
CA LYS A 227 -16.60 -8.96 2.98
C LYS A 227 -17.03 -10.09 3.92
N GLU A 228 -17.15 -11.31 3.41
CA GLU A 228 -17.49 -12.50 4.22
C GLU A 228 -16.42 -12.78 5.28
N LYS A 229 -15.15 -12.49 4.99
CA LYS A 229 -14.03 -12.71 5.91
C LYS A 229 -13.80 -11.53 6.87
N VAL A 230 -13.69 -10.33 6.32
CA VAL A 230 -13.37 -9.12 7.06
C VAL A 230 -14.54 -8.65 7.93
N GLY A 231 -15.79 -8.78 7.44
CA GLY A 231 -16.98 -8.25 8.11
C GLY A 231 -16.88 -6.71 8.28
N ASP A 232 -17.18 -6.24 9.48
CA ASP A 232 -17.12 -4.81 9.85
C ASP A 232 -15.77 -4.41 10.49
N ASN A 233 -14.77 -5.28 10.44
CA ASN A 233 -13.46 -5.00 11.04
C ASN A 233 -12.79 -3.81 10.38
N LYS A 234 -11.88 -3.19 11.12
CA LYS A 234 -10.91 -2.25 10.58
C LYS A 234 -9.92 -2.99 9.69
N VAL A 235 -9.58 -2.39 8.55
CA VAL A 235 -8.77 -3.01 7.50
C VAL A 235 -7.51 -2.20 7.28
N PHE A 236 -6.37 -2.87 7.23
CA PHE A 236 -5.15 -2.38 6.59
C PHE A 236 -5.05 -3.05 5.22
N LEU A 237 -4.86 -2.26 4.17
CA LEU A 237 -4.63 -2.78 2.83
C LEU A 237 -3.17 -2.56 2.45
N THR A 238 -2.48 -3.64 2.17
CA THR A 238 -1.13 -3.63 1.63
C THR A 238 -1.13 -4.13 0.20
N PHE A 239 -0.39 -3.44 -0.64
CA PHE A 239 -0.30 -3.73 -2.06
C PHE A 239 1.14 -3.86 -2.51
N ASP A 240 1.60 -5.09 -2.74
CA ASP A 240 2.84 -5.33 -3.45
C ASP A 240 2.64 -5.11 -4.94
N ILE A 241 3.54 -4.33 -5.55
CA ILE A 241 3.43 -4.00 -6.97
C ILE A 241 3.60 -5.23 -7.88
N ASP A 242 4.21 -6.32 -7.38
CA ASP A 242 4.39 -7.55 -8.13
C ASP A 242 3.10 -8.39 -8.25
N PHE A 243 2.02 -8.03 -7.56
CA PHE A 243 0.67 -8.49 -7.88
C PHE A 243 0.34 -8.26 -9.36
N VAL A 244 0.79 -7.14 -9.90
CA VAL A 244 0.62 -6.76 -11.30
C VAL A 244 1.58 -7.59 -12.16
N ASP A 245 1.13 -8.02 -13.35
CA ASP A 245 1.99 -8.79 -14.26
C ASP A 245 3.22 -7.97 -14.68
N PRO A 246 4.41 -8.58 -14.79
CA PRO A 246 5.63 -7.90 -15.23
C PRO A 246 5.54 -7.20 -16.59
N ALA A 247 4.55 -7.55 -17.42
CA ALA A 247 4.28 -6.81 -18.67
C ALA A 247 3.76 -5.38 -18.41
N TYR A 248 3.20 -5.12 -17.23
CA TYR A 248 2.66 -3.81 -16.80
C TYR A 248 3.43 -3.20 -15.65
N ALA A 249 4.14 -4.00 -14.85
CA ALA A 249 4.94 -3.54 -13.72
C ALA A 249 6.28 -4.31 -13.62
N PRO A 250 7.23 -4.09 -14.57
CA PRO A 250 8.51 -4.81 -14.57
C PRO A 250 9.46 -4.37 -13.45
N GLY A 251 9.26 -3.19 -12.87
CA GLY A 251 10.15 -2.57 -11.88
C GLY A 251 9.86 -3.02 -10.46
N THR A 252 10.03 -4.33 -10.19
CA THR A 252 9.90 -4.91 -8.85
C THR A 252 11.05 -5.84 -8.51
N GLY A 253 11.17 -6.22 -7.24
CA GLY A 253 12.24 -7.05 -6.70
C GLY A 253 12.14 -8.51 -7.14
N THR A 254 10.99 -9.10 -6.99
CA THR A 254 10.70 -10.54 -7.19
C THR A 254 9.48 -10.72 -8.10
N PRO A 255 9.60 -10.40 -9.41
CA PRO A 255 8.46 -10.47 -10.32
C PRO A 255 8.01 -11.90 -10.59
N GLU A 256 6.69 -12.12 -10.62
CA GLU A 256 6.05 -13.38 -11.00
C GLU A 256 5.13 -13.19 -12.20
N VAL A 257 5.28 -14.04 -13.21
CA VAL A 257 4.44 -14.00 -14.43
C VAL A 257 3.02 -14.52 -14.16
N GLY A 258 2.10 -14.25 -15.09
CA GLY A 258 0.69 -14.63 -14.94
C GLY A 258 -0.06 -13.76 -13.93
N GLY A 259 0.39 -12.53 -13.75
CA GLY A 259 -0.23 -11.52 -12.90
C GLY A 259 -1.42 -10.83 -13.57
N PHE A 260 -1.82 -9.70 -13.01
CA PHE A 260 -3.00 -8.95 -13.43
C PHE A 260 -2.62 -7.74 -14.26
N THR A 261 -3.46 -7.40 -15.21
CA THR A 261 -3.31 -6.16 -15.99
C THR A 261 -3.54 -4.93 -15.10
N SER A 262 -3.04 -3.78 -15.53
CA SER A 262 -3.33 -2.51 -14.87
C SER A 262 -4.85 -2.23 -14.77
N PHE A 263 -5.63 -2.64 -15.77
CA PHE A 263 -7.08 -2.46 -15.76
C PHE A 263 -7.75 -3.33 -14.68
N GLU A 264 -7.47 -4.63 -14.63
CA GLU A 264 -8.04 -5.55 -13.63
C GLU A 264 -7.67 -5.10 -12.22
N THR A 265 -6.41 -4.75 -12.00
CA THR A 265 -5.90 -4.26 -10.72
C THR A 265 -6.72 -3.08 -10.21
N LEU A 266 -6.92 -2.05 -11.04
CA LEU A 266 -7.70 -0.87 -10.63
C LEU A 266 -9.18 -1.21 -10.38
N GLN A 267 -9.76 -2.17 -11.12
CA GLN A 267 -11.15 -2.61 -10.88
C GLN A 267 -11.29 -3.34 -9.55
N TYR A 268 -10.34 -4.23 -9.20
CA TYR A 268 -10.34 -4.91 -7.91
C TYR A 268 -10.23 -3.91 -6.74
N ILE A 269 -9.33 -2.93 -6.81
CA ILE A 269 -9.18 -1.92 -5.77
C ILE A 269 -10.47 -1.10 -5.61
N ARG A 270 -11.07 -0.63 -6.70
CA ARG A 270 -12.32 0.16 -6.69
C ARG A 270 -13.49 -0.59 -6.08
N ALA A 271 -13.56 -1.91 -6.27
CA ALA A 271 -14.60 -2.75 -5.67
C ALA A 271 -14.57 -2.70 -4.14
N LEU A 272 -13.41 -2.47 -3.53
CA LEU A 272 -13.23 -2.47 -2.08
C LEU A 272 -13.70 -1.18 -1.35
N LYS A 273 -14.28 -0.23 -2.07
CA LYS A 273 -14.65 1.11 -1.56
C LYS A 273 -15.52 1.13 -0.30
N ASP A 274 -16.17 0.01 0.02
CA ASP A 274 -17.05 -0.09 1.18
C ASP A 274 -16.37 -0.68 2.43
N LEU A 275 -15.10 -1.06 2.39
CA LEU A 275 -14.39 -1.59 3.56
C LEU A 275 -13.96 -0.46 4.51
N ASN A 276 -13.74 -0.79 5.78
CA ASN A 276 -13.39 0.18 6.83
C ASN A 276 -11.87 0.34 6.94
N PHE A 277 -11.26 1.11 6.04
CA PHE A 277 -9.82 1.26 5.97
C PHE A 277 -9.23 2.16 7.06
N THR A 278 -8.11 1.73 7.65
CA THR A 278 -7.32 2.46 8.66
C THR A 278 -5.94 2.89 8.16
N GLY A 279 -5.47 2.32 7.07
CA GLY A 279 -4.19 2.63 6.44
C GLY A 279 -4.01 1.84 5.16
N PHE A 280 -3.07 2.29 4.35
CA PHE A 280 -2.71 1.68 3.07
C PHE A 280 -1.21 1.79 2.84
N ASP A 281 -0.64 0.83 2.14
CA ASP A 281 0.67 0.97 1.53
C ASP A 281 0.71 0.48 0.08
N VAL A 282 1.74 0.92 -0.65
CA VAL A 282 2.21 0.34 -1.90
C VAL A 282 3.70 0.10 -1.76
N VAL A 283 4.13 -1.14 -1.96
CA VAL A 283 5.50 -1.59 -1.71
C VAL A 283 6.16 -2.21 -2.94
N GLU A 284 7.45 -2.50 -2.85
CA GLU A 284 8.28 -3.21 -3.84
C GLU A 284 8.39 -2.53 -5.21
N VAL A 285 8.10 -1.22 -5.30
CA VAL A 285 8.42 -0.46 -6.52
C VAL A 285 9.93 -0.24 -6.57
N VAL A 286 10.59 -0.78 -7.59
CA VAL A 286 12.05 -0.76 -7.77
C VAL A 286 12.43 0.04 -9.04
N PRO A 287 12.56 1.38 -8.96
CA PRO A 287 12.84 2.24 -10.12
C PRO A 287 14.06 1.84 -10.96
N PRO A 288 15.17 1.28 -10.39
CA PRO A 288 16.30 0.82 -11.19
C PRO A 288 15.97 -0.28 -12.21
N TYR A 289 14.89 -1.03 -12.01
CA TYR A 289 14.43 -2.10 -12.92
C TYR A 289 13.17 -1.69 -13.69
N ASP A 290 12.68 -0.47 -13.46
CA ASP A 290 11.51 0.06 -14.17
C ASP A 290 11.88 0.51 -15.60
N HIS A 291 10.92 0.51 -16.50
CA HIS A 291 11.06 1.01 -17.85
C HIS A 291 10.09 2.16 -18.09
N SER A 292 10.63 3.34 -18.40
CA SER A 292 9.82 4.55 -18.66
C SER A 292 8.83 4.86 -17.52
N GLU A 293 9.19 4.55 -16.30
CA GLU A 293 8.41 4.81 -15.07
C GLU A 293 7.02 4.15 -15.05
N ILE A 294 6.80 3.07 -15.86
CA ILE A 294 5.47 2.44 -15.95
C ILE A 294 5.05 1.77 -14.64
N THR A 295 6.00 1.15 -13.92
CA THR A 295 5.74 0.55 -12.60
C THR A 295 5.48 1.62 -11.55
N ALA A 296 6.32 2.65 -11.49
CA ALA A 296 6.12 3.77 -10.59
C ALA A 296 4.78 4.48 -10.85
N TYR A 297 4.38 4.61 -12.13
CA TYR A 297 3.08 5.18 -12.50
C TYR A 297 1.91 4.29 -12.11
N MET A 298 2.08 2.96 -12.20
CA MET A 298 1.08 2.02 -11.69
C MET A 298 0.92 2.18 -10.17
N GLY A 299 2.01 2.21 -9.41
CA GLY A 299 1.99 2.47 -7.96
C GLY A 299 1.32 3.81 -7.61
N ALA A 300 1.64 4.87 -8.36
CA ALA A 300 0.99 6.17 -8.16
C ALA A 300 -0.53 6.14 -8.43
N ASN A 301 -1.00 5.36 -9.43
CA ASN A 301 -2.43 5.20 -9.70
C ASN A 301 -3.13 4.35 -8.64
N ILE A 302 -2.47 3.34 -8.07
CA ILE A 302 -3.00 2.57 -6.93
C ILE A 302 -3.23 3.49 -5.73
N ILE A 303 -2.28 4.34 -5.38
CA ILE A 303 -2.42 5.33 -4.31
C ILE A 303 -3.55 6.32 -4.62
N PHE A 304 -3.68 6.73 -5.87
CA PHE A 304 -4.80 7.57 -6.31
C PHE A 304 -6.16 6.88 -6.10
N GLU A 305 -6.28 5.56 -6.33
CA GLU A 305 -7.49 4.82 -6.02
C GLU A 305 -7.74 4.74 -4.49
N PHE A 306 -6.71 4.59 -3.66
CA PHE A 306 -6.86 4.62 -2.20
C PHE A 306 -7.43 5.95 -1.71
N MET A 307 -6.86 7.07 -2.19
CA MET A 307 -7.40 8.40 -1.89
C MET A 307 -8.84 8.55 -2.43
N SER A 308 -9.14 7.99 -3.60
CA SER A 308 -10.49 8.03 -4.19
C SER A 308 -11.50 7.24 -3.35
N ILE A 309 -11.10 6.11 -2.76
CA ILE A 309 -11.91 5.34 -1.81
C ILE A 309 -12.26 6.20 -0.58
N LEU A 310 -11.26 6.86 0.00
CA LEU A 310 -11.49 7.74 1.16
C LEU A 310 -12.42 8.90 0.82
N ALA A 311 -12.24 9.52 -0.36
CA ALA A 311 -13.11 10.60 -0.85
C ALA A 311 -14.55 10.10 -1.08
N TYR A 312 -14.71 8.91 -1.66
CA TYR A 312 -16.03 8.28 -1.84
C TYR A 312 -16.70 8.03 -0.50
N GLN A 313 -16.00 7.46 0.48
CA GLN A 313 -16.53 7.19 1.82
C GLN A 313 -16.97 8.46 2.53
N LYS A 314 -16.21 9.54 2.40
CA LYS A 314 -16.59 10.85 2.97
C LYS A 314 -17.82 11.43 2.26
N LYS A 315 -17.88 11.35 0.93
CA LYS A 315 -19.02 11.80 0.13
C LYS A 315 -20.34 11.13 0.52
N ILE A 316 -20.30 9.82 0.85
CA ILE A 316 -21.51 9.08 1.28
C ILE A 316 -21.75 9.12 2.80
N GLY A 317 -20.98 9.88 3.56
CA GLY A 317 -21.12 10.02 5.01
C GLY A 317 -20.65 8.81 5.83
N LYS A 318 -19.92 7.89 5.23
CA LYS A 318 -19.35 6.72 5.92
C LYS A 318 -18.10 7.07 6.73
N ARG A 319 -17.40 8.13 6.34
CA ARG A 319 -16.24 8.72 7.02
C ARG A 319 -16.56 10.19 7.36
N LYS A 320 -16.08 10.63 8.56
CA LYS A 320 -16.24 12.03 9.02
C LYS A 320 -15.27 12.97 8.33
#